data_56be5e852b43774e57d547cc1862a44c
#
_entry.id   56be5e852b43774e57d547cc1862a44c
#
_cell.length_a   1.000
_cell.length_b   1.000
_cell.length_c   1.000
_cell.angle_alpha   90.00
_cell.angle_beta   90.00
_cell.angle_gamma   90.00
#
_symmetry.space_group_name_H-M   'P 1'
#
loop_
_entity.id
_entity.type
_entity.pdbx_description
1 polymer ?
#
loop_
_entity_poly.entity_id
_entity_poly.type
_entity_poly.pdbx_seq_one_letter_code
_entity_poly.pdbx_strand_id
1 'polypeptide(L)'
;CGFKSRPRHQTEARKGLVSLMRLLLSRRLSRLEDTQALAEEVLGLLPRGALVAIEGPLGAGKTTFVGFLVRALGFPGRVTSPTYTLIHTYPTPEGPVVHADLYRLKDPSLLLGQLEAALEGARLGLVEWGEPHLLGASHLLRLSPEGEARRAELWEVGPGEEKGV
;
A
#
# COMPACT_ATOMS: atom_id res chain seq x y z
N CYS A 1 -4.54 32.40 -0.93
CA CYS A 1 -4.35 32.38 -1.30
C CYS A 1 -3.88 32.52 -1.36
N GLY A 2 -3.69 32.04 -1.10
CA GLY A 2 -3.63 31.97 -1.30
C GLY A 2 -3.10 31.87 -1.48
N PHE A 3 -2.95 31.37 -1.01
CA PHE A 3 -2.88 31.19 -1.59
C PHE A 3 -2.49 31.66 -1.93
N LYS A 4 -2.67 31.87 -1.54
CA LYS A 4 -2.66 31.87 -2.06
C LYS A 4 -2.04 31.95 -2.38
N SER A 5 -1.76 31.58 -2.17
CA SER A 5 -1.60 31.19 -2.66
C SER A 5 -0.96 30.81 -3.06
N ARG A 6 -0.97 30.36 -2.98
CA ARG A 6 -0.73 29.67 -3.47
C ARG A 6 -0.18 29.51 -4.02
N PRO A 7 -0.10 29.44 -4.01
CA PRO A 7 0.09 28.98 -4.66
C PRO A 7 0.08 28.70 -5.22
N ARG A 8 -0.32 28.32 -5.34
CA ARG A 8 -0.59 27.76 -5.91
C ARG A 8 -0.26 27.42 -6.73
N HIS A 9 -0.08 27.00 -7.14
CA HIS A 9 -0.01 26.36 -7.93
C HIS A 9 0.67 25.53 -8.39
N GLN A 10 1.05 25.26 -8.22
CA GLN A 10 1.41 24.30 -8.38
C GLN A 10 0.83 23.59 -9.17
N THR A 11 0.82 22.98 -9.75
CA THR A 11 -0.05 22.52 -10.57
C THR A 11 -1.28 22.23 -9.85
N GLU A 12 -2.39 22.68 -10.37
CA GLU A 12 -3.65 22.47 -9.71
C GLU A 12 -4.03 21.00 -9.65
N ALA A 13 -3.75 20.28 -10.73
CA ALA A 13 -4.05 18.85 -10.74
C ALA A 13 -3.29 18.13 -9.65
N ARG A 14 -2.03 18.46 -9.49
CA ARG A 14 -1.24 17.82 -8.45
C ARG A 14 -1.77 18.15 -7.08
N LYS A 15 -2.19 19.38 -6.86
CA LYS A 15 -2.77 19.74 -5.60
C LYS A 15 -4.03 18.97 -5.35
N GLY A 16 -4.85 18.80 -6.38
CA GLY A 16 -6.08 18.05 -6.22
C GLY A 16 -5.81 16.61 -5.83
N LEU A 17 -4.81 15.98 -6.45
CA LEU A 17 -4.48 14.62 -6.10
C LEU A 17 -4.03 14.49 -4.66
N VAL A 18 -3.18 15.41 -4.20
CA VAL A 18 -2.72 15.37 -2.83
C VAL A 18 -3.87 15.58 -1.86
N SER A 19 -4.76 16.51 -2.17
CA SER A 19 -5.85 16.83 -1.27
C SER A 19 -6.91 15.73 -1.20
N LEU A 20 -6.88 14.77 -2.16
CA LEU A 20 -7.83 13.67 -2.13
C LEU A 20 -7.37 12.51 -1.25
N MET A 21 -6.15 12.56 -0.75
CA MET A 21 -5.67 11.53 0.15
C MET A 21 -5.96 11.94 1.58
N ARG A 22 -6.43 11.00 2.38
CA ARG A 22 -6.79 11.26 3.76
C ARG A 22 -6.00 10.34 4.68
N LEU A 23 -5.34 10.93 5.66
CA LEU A 23 -4.55 10.17 6.63
C LEU A 23 -5.49 9.45 7.59
N LEU A 24 -5.37 8.14 7.66
CA LEU A 24 -6.19 7.33 8.56
C LEU A 24 -5.47 6.95 9.83
N LEU A 25 -4.14 6.82 9.77
CA LEU A 25 -3.38 6.25 10.86
C LEU A 25 -1.93 6.67 10.74
N SER A 26 -1.30 7.00 11.88
CA SER A 26 0.13 7.30 11.92
C SER A 26 0.70 6.67 13.18
N ARG A 27 1.77 5.87 13.04
CA ARG A 27 2.39 5.18 14.17
C ARG A 27 3.90 5.20 14.05
N ARG A 28 4.54 5.25 15.19
CA ARG A 28 5.99 5.11 15.26
C ARG A 28 6.30 3.65 15.56
N LEU A 29 7.24 3.07 14.82
CA LEU A 29 7.59 1.66 14.96
C LEU A 29 9.03 1.57 15.45
N SER A 30 9.22 1.16 16.68
CA SER A 30 10.54 0.99 17.27
C SER A 30 10.95 -0.47 17.35
N ARG A 31 9.99 -1.37 17.47
CA ARG A 31 10.26 -2.79 17.63
C ARG A 31 9.38 -3.59 16.72
N LEU A 32 9.73 -4.85 16.56
CA LEU A 32 8.98 -5.75 15.71
C LEU A 32 7.53 -5.88 16.15
N GLU A 33 7.30 -5.88 17.46
CA GLU A 33 5.95 -5.95 17.99
C GLU A 33 5.09 -4.77 17.54
N ASP A 34 5.73 -3.61 17.34
CA ASP A 34 5.01 -2.45 16.87
C ASP A 34 4.50 -2.67 15.44
N THR A 35 5.29 -3.34 14.62
CA THR A 35 4.88 -3.65 13.26
C THR A 35 3.73 -4.65 13.25
N GLN A 36 3.77 -5.63 14.16
CA GLN A 36 2.68 -6.57 14.26
C GLN A 36 1.39 -5.88 14.68
N ALA A 37 1.48 -5.00 15.68
CA ALA A 37 0.30 -4.25 16.11
C ALA A 37 -0.23 -3.36 14.99
N LEU A 38 0.67 -2.76 14.24
CA LEU A 38 0.28 -1.93 13.10
C LEU A 38 -0.50 -2.74 12.08
N ALA A 39 -0.02 -3.94 11.77
CA ALA A 39 -0.69 -4.79 10.78
C ALA A 39 -2.13 -5.06 11.21
N GLU A 40 -2.34 -5.34 12.49
CA GLU A 40 -3.68 -5.62 12.98
C GLU A 40 -4.56 -4.38 12.92
N GLU A 41 -4.02 -3.21 13.26
CA GLU A 41 -4.78 -1.97 13.16
C GLU A 41 -5.15 -1.65 11.73
N VAL A 42 -4.19 -1.80 10.82
CA VAL A 42 -4.43 -1.51 9.41
C VAL A 42 -5.50 -2.44 8.86
N LEU A 43 -5.42 -3.73 9.20
CA LEU A 43 -6.39 -4.69 8.73
C LEU A 43 -7.81 -4.31 9.16
N GLY A 44 -7.94 -3.78 10.37
CA GLY A 44 -9.24 -3.34 10.86
C GLY A 44 -9.80 -2.13 10.10
N LEU A 45 -8.96 -1.40 9.41
CA LEU A 45 -9.38 -0.23 8.65
C LEU A 45 -9.57 -0.51 7.16
N LEU A 46 -9.14 -1.68 6.69
CA LEU A 46 -9.21 -1.99 5.27
C LEU A 46 -10.47 -2.76 4.93
N PRO A 47 -11.26 -2.30 3.96
CA PRO A 47 -12.43 -3.05 3.53
C PRO A 47 -12.00 -4.27 2.72
N ARG A 48 -12.93 -5.20 2.58
CA ARG A 48 -12.69 -6.38 1.76
C ARG A 48 -12.46 -5.92 0.33
N GLY A 49 -11.42 -6.46 -0.28
CA GLY A 49 -11.08 -6.10 -1.66
C GLY A 49 -10.22 -4.87 -1.79
N ALA A 50 -9.70 -4.35 -0.68
CA ALA A 50 -8.83 -3.19 -0.74
C ALA A 50 -7.55 -3.51 -1.49
N LEU A 51 -7.01 -2.52 -2.18
CA LEU A 51 -5.72 -2.61 -2.84
C LEU A 51 -4.83 -1.55 -2.21
N VAL A 52 -3.75 -2.00 -1.56
CA VAL A 52 -2.86 -1.12 -0.81
C VAL A 52 -1.52 -1.02 -1.51
N ALA A 53 -1.13 0.19 -1.87
CA ALA A 53 0.22 0.43 -2.34
C ALA A 53 1.11 0.62 -1.12
N ILE A 54 2.24 -0.07 -1.09
CA ILE A 54 3.16 -0.01 0.05
C ILE A 54 4.43 0.69 -0.40
N GLU A 55 4.75 1.78 0.23
CA GLU A 55 5.84 2.66 -0.15
C GLU A 55 6.88 2.76 0.96
N GLY A 56 8.14 2.80 0.59
CA GLY A 56 9.22 2.94 1.53
C GLY A 56 10.53 2.48 0.94
N PRO A 57 11.65 2.95 1.46
CA PRO A 57 12.95 2.54 0.93
C PRO A 57 13.21 1.06 1.18
N LEU A 58 14.22 0.52 0.49
CA LEU A 58 14.63 -0.85 0.74
C LEU A 58 14.99 -0.98 2.22
N GLY A 59 14.61 -2.09 2.81
CA GLY A 59 14.88 -2.32 4.22
C GLY A 59 13.94 -1.61 5.18
N ALA A 60 12.88 -0.97 4.67
CA ALA A 60 11.95 -0.28 5.54
C ALA A 60 10.99 -1.21 6.27
N GLY A 61 10.99 -2.50 5.92
CA GLY A 61 10.13 -3.46 6.60
C GLY A 61 8.83 -3.77 5.87
N LYS A 62 8.78 -3.46 4.57
CA LYS A 62 7.56 -3.69 3.80
C LYS A 62 7.14 -5.16 3.78
N THR A 63 8.09 -6.04 3.52
CA THR A 63 7.79 -7.47 3.47
C THR A 63 7.43 -8.01 4.86
N THR A 64 8.09 -7.50 5.89
CA THR A 64 7.78 -7.89 7.26
C THR A 64 6.36 -7.50 7.62
N PHE A 65 5.96 -6.30 7.24
CA PHE A 65 4.59 -5.85 7.48
C PHE A 65 3.60 -6.75 6.76
N VAL A 66 3.87 -7.06 5.48
CA VAL A 66 2.99 -7.94 4.72
C VAL A 66 2.87 -9.29 5.43
N GLY A 67 3.97 -9.80 5.95
CA GLY A 67 3.96 -11.07 6.66
C GLY A 67 3.02 -11.08 7.86
N PHE A 68 3.09 -10.04 8.67
CA PHE A 68 2.19 -9.95 9.82
C PHE A 68 0.73 -9.83 9.38
N LEU A 69 0.49 -9.06 8.33
CA LEU A 69 -0.85 -8.83 7.84
C LEU A 69 -1.48 -10.11 7.32
N VAL A 70 -0.73 -10.85 6.51
CA VAL A 70 -1.24 -12.10 5.93
C VAL A 70 -1.47 -13.14 7.02
N ARG A 71 -0.58 -13.20 8.01
CA ARG A 71 -0.78 -14.13 9.12
C ARG A 71 -1.98 -13.75 9.96
N ALA A 72 -2.24 -12.44 10.11
CA ALA A 72 -3.43 -12.01 10.85
C ALA A 72 -4.71 -12.43 10.15
N LEU A 73 -4.66 -12.63 8.84
CA LEU A 73 -5.80 -13.13 8.08
C LEU A 73 -5.89 -14.65 8.09
N GLY A 74 -4.92 -15.33 8.71
CA GLY A 74 -5.02 -16.76 8.92
C GLY A 74 -4.11 -17.62 8.05
N PHE A 75 -3.22 -17.02 7.28
CA PHE A 75 -2.25 -17.79 6.51
C PHE A 75 -1.16 -18.28 7.44
N PRO A 76 -0.96 -19.60 7.58
CA PRO A 76 0.00 -20.11 8.56
C PRO A 76 1.43 -20.16 8.06
N GLY A 77 1.65 -19.93 6.78
CA GLY A 77 2.96 -20.08 6.21
C GLY A 77 3.84 -18.86 6.32
N ARG A 78 4.97 -18.93 5.65
CA ARG A 78 5.94 -17.86 5.64
C ARG A 78 5.72 -16.96 4.43
N VAL A 79 5.81 -15.66 4.65
CA VAL A 79 5.69 -14.70 3.56
C VAL A 79 7.09 -14.21 3.20
N THR A 80 7.42 -14.29 1.91
CA THR A 80 8.70 -13.80 1.41
C THR A 80 8.43 -12.79 0.30
N SER A 81 9.45 -11.98 0.01
CA SER A 81 9.33 -11.03 -1.08
C SER A 81 9.17 -11.78 -2.40
N PRO A 82 8.25 -11.36 -3.27
CA PRO A 82 8.05 -12.02 -4.55
C PRO A 82 9.14 -11.63 -5.54
N THR A 83 10.32 -12.23 -5.37
CA THR A 83 11.52 -11.83 -6.09
C THR A 83 11.50 -12.29 -7.54
N TYR A 84 11.08 -13.52 -7.78
CA TYR A 84 11.14 -14.07 -9.12
C TYR A 84 9.82 -14.03 -9.87
N THR A 85 8.74 -14.36 -9.19
CA THR A 85 7.44 -14.39 -9.83
C THR A 85 6.75 -13.03 -9.85
N LEU A 86 7.21 -12.10 -9.03
CA LEU A 86 6.66 -10.75 -8.91
C LEU A 86 5.26 -10.71 -8.30
N ILE A 87 4.49 -11.76 -8.38
CA ILE A 87 3.16 -11.83 -7.78
C ILE A 87 3.03 -13.13 -7.02
N HIS A 88 2.69 -13.04 -5.74
CA HIS A 88 2.40 -14.19 -4.90
C HIS A 88 0.95 -14.11 -4.44
N THR A 89 0.31 -15.25 -4.34
CA THR A 89 -1.05 -15.31 -3.80
C THR A 89 -1.04 -16.24 -2.59
N TYR A 90 -1.53 -15.72 -1.46
CA TYR A 90 -1.57 -16.49 -0.22
C TYR A 90 -3.02 -16.82 0.11
N PRO A 91 -3.37 -18.10 0.19
CA PRO A 91 -4.74 -18.46 0.56
C PRO A 91 -4.96 -18.24 2.04
N THR A 92 -6.06 -17.61 2.38
CA THR A 92 -6.45 -17.42 3.78
C THR A 92 -7.90 -17.83 3.92
N PRO A 93 -8.35 -18.10 5.15
CA PRO A 93 -9.77 -18.42 5.35
C PRO A 93 -10.72 -17.34 4.89
N GLU A 94 -10.24 -16.09 4.79
CA GLU A 94 -11.08 -14.97 4.36
C GLU A 94 -10.98 -14.70 2.86
N GLY A 95 -10.17 -15.46 2.14
CA GLY A 95 -9.97 -15.27 0.72
C GLY A 95 -8.50 -15.07 0.40
N PRO A 96 -8.15 -15.07 -0.89
CA PRO A 96 -6.75 -14.94 -1.27
C PRO A 96 -6.22 -13.53 -1.05
N VAL A 97 -4.96 -13.46 -0.64
CA VAL A 97 -4.25 -12.18 -0.51
C VAL A 97 -3.19 -12.15 -1.59
N VAL A 98 -3.19 -11.11 -2.39
CA VAL A 98 -2.24 -10.96 -3.50
C VAL A 98 -1.14 -9.99 -3.06
N HIS A 99 0.11 -10.40 -3.25
CA HIS A 99 1.27 -9.60 -2.89
C HIS A 99 2.17 -9.49 -4.10
N ALA A 100 2.37 -8.28 -4.60
CA ALA A 100 3.20 -8.04 -5.77
C ALA A 100 4.32 -7.08 -5.42
N ASP A 101 5.46 -7.22 -6.12
CA ASP A 101 6.61 -6.35 -5.93
C ASP A 101 7.07 -5.90 -7.31
N LEU A 102 6.95 -4.61 -7.57
CA LEU A 102 7.26 -4.06 -8.88
C LEU A 102 8.64 -3.42 -8.94
N TYR A 103 9.46 -3.61 -7.90
CA TYR A 103 10.76 -2.93 -7.80
C TYR A 103 11.65 -3.15 -9.02
N ARG A 104 11.72 -4.38 -9.52
CA ARG A 104 12.62 -4.71 -10.61
C ARG A 104 12.00 -4.57 -11.99
N LEU A 105 10.75 -4.15 -12.04
CA LEU A 105 10.04 -4.07 -13.30
C LEU A 105 10.29 -2.72 -13.93
N LYS A 106 10.83 -2.71 -15.15
CA LYS A 106 11.09 -1.44 -15.84
C LYS A 106 9.81 -0.81 -16.31
N ASP A 107 8.86 -1.64 -16.72
CA ASP A 107 7.57 -1.15 -17.21
C ASP A 107 6.47 -1.88 -16.48
N PRO A 108 5.98 -1.30 -15.36
CA PRO A 108 4.94 -1.97 -14.58
C PRO A 108 3.67 -2.27 -15.37
N SER A 109 3.42 -1.53 -16.46
CA SER A 109 2.20 -1.74 -17.22
C SER A 109 2.13 -3.14 -17.80
N LEU A 110 3.28 -3.79 -17.99
CA LEU A 110 3.30 -5.16 -18.52
C LEU A 110 2.69 -6.15 -17.55
N LEU A 111 2.65 -5.80 -16.26
CA LEU A 111 2.14 -6.69 -15.24
C LEU A 111 0.72 -6.36 -14.82
N LEU A 112 0.21 -5.19 -15.23
CA LEU A 112 -1.09 -4.73 -14.73
C LEU A 112 -2.23 -5.69 -15.05
N GLY A 113 -2.21 -6.26 -16.25
CA GLY A 113 -3.26 -7.22 -16.61
C GLY A 113 -3.26 -8.45 -15.73
N GLN A 114 -2.07 -8.98 -15.46
CA GLN A 114 -1.96 -10.14 -14.58
C GLN A 114 -2.35 -9.79 -13.17
N LEU A 115 -1.99 -8.59 -12.72
CA LEU A 115 -2.32 -8.15 -11.38
C LEU A 115 -3.82 -7.98 -11.23
N GLU A 116 -4.47 -7.39 -12.22
CA GLU A 116 -5.92 -7.22 -12.17
C GLU A 116 -6.62 -8.57 -12.11
N ALA A 117 -6.16 -9.53 -12.89
CA ALA A 117 -6.74 -10.86 -12.86
C ALA A 117 -6.57 -11.51 -11.48
N ALA A 118 -5.39 -11.34 -10.88
CA ALA A 118 -5.13 -11.92 -9.57
C ALA A 118 -5.98 -11.26 -8.49
N LEU A 119 -6.26 -9.97 -8.64
CA LEU A 119 -7.01 -9.22 -7.64
C LEU A 119 -8.50 -9.49 -7.69
N GLU A 120 -8.97 -10.05 -8.77
CA GLU A 120 -10.39 -10.33 -8.90
C GLU A 120 -10.81 -11.33 -7.83
N GLY A 121 -11.73 -10.93 -6.95
CA GLY A 121 -12.17 -11.80 -5.87
C GLY A 121 -11.21 -11.90 -4.70
N ALA A 122 -10.12 -11.17 -4.72
CA ALA A 122 -9.15 -11.23 -3.63
C ALA A 122 -9.69 -10.55 -2.38
N ARG A 123 -9.30 -11.07 -1.23
CA ARG A 123 -9.61 -10.44 0.04
C ARG A 123 -8.86 -9.13 0.17
N LEU A 124 -7.62 -9.09 -0.33
CA LEU A 124 -6.73 -7.97 -0.14
C LEU A 124 -5.62 -8.02 -1.18
N GLY A 125 -5.22 -6.86 -1.70
CA GLY A 125 -4.07 -6.73 -2.57
C GLY A 125 -3.04 -5.82 -1.94
N LEU A 126 -1.77 -6.22 -2.03
CA LEU A 126 -0.65 -5.48 -1.46
C LEU A 126 0.43 -5.36 -2.53
N VAL A 127 0.77 -4.14 -2.92
CA VAL A 127 1.73 -3.93 -4.01
C VAL A 127 2.85 -3.01 -3.54
N GLU A 128 4.09 -3.54 -3.58
CA GLU A 128 5.27 -2.76 -3.23
C GLU A 128 5.83 -2.09 -4.48
N TRP A 129 6.32 -0.87 -4.33
CA TRP A 129 6.96 -0.12 -5.41
C TRP A 129 6.02 0.22 -6.56
N GLY A 130 4.74 0.39 -6.27
CA GLY A 130 3.78 0.80 -7.28
C GLY A 130 3.25 2.18 -7.00
N GLU A 131 2.94 2.92 -8.06
CA GLU A 131 2.38 4.25 -7.91
C GLU A 131 0.88 4.12 -7.64
N PRO A 132 0.37 4.67 -6.52
CA PRO A 132 -1.01 4.39 -6.10
C PRO A 132 -2.07 4.71 -7.15
N HIS A 133 -1.95 5.83 -7.82
CA HIS A 133 -3.00 6.21 -8.77
C HIS A 133 -2.95 5.36 -10.03
N LEU A 134 -1.74 4.99 -10.45
CA LEU A 134 -1.60 4.12 -11.61
C LEU A 134 -2.18 2.75 -11.35
N LEU A 135 -2.04 2.25 -10.12
CA LEU A 135 -2.57 0.95 -9.75
C LEU A 135 -4.06 0.97 -9.46
N GLY A 136 -4.64 2.13 -9.27
CA GLY A 136 -6.02 2.21 -8.78
C GLY A 136 -6.11 1.78 -7.33
N ALA A 137 -5.07 2.02 -6.55
CA ALA A 137 -5.05 1.61 -5.15
C ALA A 137 -6.06 2.40 -4.35
N SER A 138 -6.70 1.71 -3.41
CA SER A 138 -7.64 2.37 -2.50
C SER A 138 -6.93 2.97 -1.30
N HIS A 139 -5.74 2.47 -0.98
CA HIS A 139 -4.99 2.91 0.19
C HIS A 139 -3.50 2.95 -0.12
N LEU A 140 -2.79 3.76 0.66
CA LEU A 140 -1.34 3.84 0.58
C LEU A 140 -0.78 3.69 1.98
N LEU A 141 0.14 2.75 2.16
CA LEU A 141 0.89 2.63 3.40
C LEU A 141 2.32 3.09 3.14
N ARG A 142 2.74 4.11 3.86
CA ARG A 142 4.10 4.64 3.73
C ARG A 142 4.91 4.33 4.96
N LEU A 143 6.07 3.72 4.76
CA LEU A 143 7.02 3.44 5.82
C LEU A 143 8.25 4.29 5.57
N SER A 144 8.61 5.13 6.53
CA SER A 144 9.76 6.02 6.36
C SER A 144 10.65 5.97 7.59
N PRO A 145 11.95 6.25 7.42
CA PRO A 145 12.85 6.30 8.56
C PRO A 145 12.50 7.45 9.49
N GLU A 146 12.68 7.23 10.79
CA GLU A 146 12.47 8.27 11.78
C GLU A 146 13.47 8.01 12.89
N GLY A 147 14.67 8.61 12.78
CA GLY A 147 15.74 8.30 13.69
C GLY A 147 16.13 6.84 13.58
N GLU A 148 16.13 6.13 14.68
CA GLU A 148 16.43 4.70 14.67
C GLU A 148 15.14 3.88 14.54
N ALA A 149 14.01 4.56 14.46
CA ALA A 149 12.73 3.91 14.32
C ALA A 149 12.19 4.16 12.92
N ARG A 150 10.93 3.80 12.71
CA ARG A 150 10.23 4.07 11.46
C ARG A 150 8.91 4.72 11.77
N ARG A 151 8.40 5.45 10.79
CA ARG A 151 7.06 6.04 10.88
C ARG A 151 6.20 5.36 9.84
N ALA A 152 5.04 4.89 10.25
CA ALA A 152 4.08 4.28 9.34
C ALA A 152 2.86 5.18 9.23
N GLU A 153 2.44 5.43 8.00
CA GLU A 153 1.25 6.24 7.74
C GLU A 153 0.36 5.49 6.77
N LEU A 154 -0.91 5.36 7.14
CA LEU A 154 -1.90 4.76 6.25
C LEU A 154 -2.81 5.84 5.73
N TRP A 155 -2.90 5.94 4.41
CA TRP A 155 -3.71 6.95 3.74
C TRP A 155 -4.80 6.28 2.94
N GLU A 156 -5.96 6.92 2.90
CA GLU A 156 -7.03 6.52 1.99
C GLU A 156 -6.86 7.34 0.73
N VAL A 157 -6.83 6.67 -0.41
CA VAL A 157 -6.65 7.34 -1.70
C VAL A 157 -8.03 7.62 -2.28
N GLY A 158 -8.34 8.87 -2.48
CA GLY A 158 -9.65 9.25 -2.98
C GLY A 158 -9.81 8.94 -4.45
N PRO A 159 -11.05 8.69 -4.87
CA PRO A 159 -11.31 8.38 -6.27
C PRO A 159 -11.49 9.61 -7.14
N GLY A 160 -11.51 10.77 -6.53
CA GLY A 160 -11.88 11.95 -7.26
C GLY A 160 -10.98 12.34 -8.39
N GLU A 161 -9.78 11.83 -8.38
CA GLU A 161 -8.87 12.23 -9.40
C GLU A 161 -9.34 11.81 -10.75
N GLU A 162 -10.12 10.78 -10.81
CA GLU A 162 -10.52 10.38 -12.10
C GLU A 162 -11.51 11.34 -12.62
N LYS A 163 -12.07 12.08 -11.80
CA LYS A 163 -12.91 12.95 -12.34
C LYS A 163 -12.24 14.08 -12.66
N GLY A 164 -11.18 14.04 -12.21
CA GLY A 164 -10.52 15.08 -12.54
C GLY A 164 -11.10 15.68 -13.56
N VAL A 165 -11.56 15.19 -13.58
CA VAL A 165 -12.23 15.42 -14.34
C VAL A 165 -12.62 16.08 -14.56
#